data_c5e5f1e840ffc6049343c7a15a79a46d
#
_entry.id   c5e5f1e840ffc6049343c7a15a79a46d
#
_cell.length_a   1.000
_cell.length_b   1.000
_cell.length_c   1.000
_cell.angle_alpha   90.00
_cell.angle_beta   90.00
_cell.angle_gamma   90.00
#
_symmetry.space_group_name_H-M   'P 1'
#
loop_
_entity.id
_entity.type
_entity.pdbx_description
1 polymer ?
#
loop_
_entity_poly.entity_id
_entity_poly.type
_entity_poly.pdbx_seq_one_letter_code
_entity_poly.pdbx_strand_id
1 'polypeptide(L)'
;MTGLLLGAGQAEAVPGDLRANVATAARLARRAADRGVRVLVLPEAFLTGYDASAFDGVLPTAERVAGPELDPLREAAATGDLVVVVGTALQRADRRTLSSVVVRPGGEVSVPYDKQHVDHDELAWFTAGDAGCSITVDGVELGLSICYDGCFPEHARAASDDGALGYLSSAAYFPGGAHRRDLYYAARAVENSFYVVFSGLTGRCGGSSFIGGSAIHDPEGRPLERLGEEEGIAVGELDPGVVAATRERHRMHHDHRRSLGDRVRA
;
A
#
# COMPACT_ATOMS: atom_id res chain seq x y z
N MET A 1 -4.28 -17.49 -16.86
CA MET A 1 -3.37 -16.33 -16.69
C MET A 1 -2.27 -16.79 -15.75
N THR A 2 -1.02 -16.47 -16.02
CA THR A 2 0.10 -16.71 -15.11
C THR A 2 -0.09 -15.85 -13.86
N GLY A 3 0.27 -16.38 -12.68
CA GLY A 3 0.18 -15.65 -11.42
C GLY A 3 1.04 -14.39 -11.43
N LEU A 4 0.64 -13.38 -10.65
CA LEU A 4 1.35 -12.11 -10.49
C LEU A 4 2.14 -12.13 -9.17
N LEU A 5 3.48 -12.06 -9.24
CA LEU A 5 4.29 -12.08 -8.03
C LEU A 5 4.32 -10.69 -7.37
N LEU A 6 3.79 -10.62 -6.15
CA LEU A 6 3.67 -9.40 -5.33
C LEU A 6 4.77 -9.34 -4.29
N GLY A 7 5.22 -8.13 -3.96
CA GLY A 7 6.19 -7.86 -2.90
C GLY A 7 5.68 -6.81 -1.92
N ALA A 8 5.85 -7.06 -0.62
CA ALA A 8 5.63 -6.11 0.45
C ALA A 8 6.97 -5.75 1.08
N GLY A 9 7.51 -4.59 0.76
CA GLY A 9 8.81 -4.15 1.25
C GLY A 9 8.70 -3.34 2.54
N GLN A 10 9.70 -3.43 3.41
CA GLN A 10 9.84 -2.59 4.59
C GLN A 10 11.29 -2.20 4.85
N ALA A 11 11.49 -0.97 5.27
CA ALA A 11 12.76 -0.40 5.70
C ALA A 11 12.52 0.85 6.55
N GLU A 12 13.58 1.38 7.14
CA GLU A 12 13.57 2.70 7.77
C GLU A 12 13.50 3.81 6.71
N ALA A 13 12.92 4.94 7.09
CA ALA A 13 12.91 6.16 6.29
C ALA A 13 13.54 7.32 7.05
N VAL A 14 14.17 8.24 6.33
CA VAL A 14 14.79 9.45 6.89
C VAL A 14 13.82 10.63 6.71
N PRO A 15 13.42 11.32 7.81
CA PRO A 15 12.50 12.46 7.71
C PRO A 15 13.04 13.57 6.81
N GLY A 16 12.25 13.98 5.81
CA GLY A 16 12.57 15.09 4.91
C GLY A 16 13.68 14.81 3.88
N ASP A 17 14.34 13.65 3.92
CA ASP A 17 15.40 13.31 2.96
C ASP A 17 14.89 12.43 1.82
N LEU A 18 14.25 13.08 0.84
CA LEU A 18 13.72 12.40 -0.36
C LEU A 18 14.79 11.59 -1.08
N ARG A 19 16.04 12.09 -1.17
CA ARG A 19 17.11 11.42 -1.89
C ARG A 19 17.55 10.12 -1.21
N ALA A 20 17.74 10.14 0.11
CA ALA A 20 18.08 8.94 0.88
C ALA A 20 16.96 7.88 0.80
N ASN A 21 15.70 8.32 0.91
CA ASN A 21 14.54 7.44 0.85
C ASN A 21 14.34 6.83 -0.54
N VAL A 22 14.54 7.61 -1.62
CA VAL A 22 14.54 7.08 -3.00
C VAL A 22 15.65 6.07 -3.22
N ALA A 23 16.86 6.31 -2.69
CA ALA A 23 17.95 5.35 -2.80
C ALA A 23 17.61 4.01 -2.09
N THR A 24 16.96 4.08 -0.92
CA THR A 24 16.48 2.90 -0.19
C THR A 24 15.37 2.19 -0.98
N ALA A 25 14.39 2.92 -1.50
CA ALA A 25 13.32 2.37 -2.34
C ALA A 25 13.88 1.67 -3.59
N ALA A 26 14.84 2.29 -4.28
CA ALA A 26 15.49 1.71 -5.46
C ALA A 26 16.27 0.43 -5.13
N ARG A 27 16.95 0.38 -3.98
CA ARG A 27 17.64 -0.83 -3.50
C ARG A 27 16.65 -1.97 -3.21
N LEU A 28 15.54 -1.67 -2.55
CA LEU A 28 14.48 -2.66 -2.32
C LEU A 28 13.86 -3.12 -3.65
N ALA A 29 13.64 -2.21 -4.61
CA ALA A 29 13.10 -2.53 -5.92
C ALA A 29 14.02 -3.51 -6.70
N ARG A 30 15.33 -3.30 -6.69
CA ARG A 30 16.28 -4.23 -7.31
C ARG A 30 16.25 -5.61 -6.64
N ARG A 31 16.26 -5.66 -5.30
CA ARG A 31 16.12 -6.93 -4.56
C ARG A 31 14.79 -7.64 -4.82
N ALA A 32 13.70 -6.91 -5.02
CA ALA A 32 12.40 -7.46 -5.41
C ALA A 32 12.47 -8.04 -6.83
N ALA A 33 13.08 -7.32 -7.78
CA ALA A 33 13.27 -7.76 -9.14
C ALA A 33 14.10 -9.06 -9.21
N ASP A 34 15.17 -9.17 -8.42
CA ASP A 34 16.01 -10.39 -8.32
C ASP A 34 15.19 -11.61 -7.85
N ARG A 35 14.04 -11.39 -7.19
CA ARG A 35 13.09 -12.43 -6.76
C ARG A 35 11.91 -12.60 -7.73
N GLY A 36 11.91 -11.91 -8.89
CA GLY A 36 10.85 -11.97 -9.90
C GLY A 36 9.57 -11.21 -9.54
N VAL A 37 9.60 -10.32 -8.54
CA VAL A 37 8.44 -9.51 -8.15
C VAL A 37 8.03 -8.58 -9.30
N ARG A 38 6.73 -8.53 -9.59
CA ARG A 38 6.14 -7.66 -10.62
C ARG A 38 5.51 -6.39 -10.05
N VAL A 39 5.04 -6.45 -8.80
CA VAL A 39 4.48 -5.30 -8.08
C VAL A 39 5.09 -5.25 -6.70
N LEU A 40 5.85 -4.21 -6.40
CA LEU A 40 6.42 -3.94 -5.09
C LEU A 40 5.62 -2.81 -4.43
N VAL A 41 5.12 -3.06 -3.23
CA VAL A 41 4.52 -2.04 -2.37
C VAL A 41 5.52 -1.64 -1.29
N LEU A 42 5.70 -0.35 -1.07
CA LEU A 42 6.53 0.25 -0.03
C LEU A 42 5.68 1.07 0.95
N PRO A 43 6.18 1.37 2.16
CA PRO A 43 5.38 1.92 3.24
C PRO A 43 4.75 3.30 2.98
N GLU A 44 3.84 3.70 3.86
CA GLU A 44 3.23 5.03 3.93
C GLU A 44 4.26 6.12 4.18
N ALA A 45 4.10 7.26 3.49
CA ALA A 45 4.99 8.44 3.56
C ALA A 45 6.49 8.09 3.43
N PHE A 46 6.83 6.95 2.85
CA PHE A 46 8.20 6.43 2.80
C PHE A 46 9.18 7.42 2.14
N LEU A 47 8.77 8.05 1.03
CA LEU A 47 9.64 8.97 0.30
C LEU A 47 9.96 10.26 1.11
N THR A 48 9.03 10.71 1.93
CA THR A 48 9.20 11.92 2.76
C THR A 48 9.59 11.63 4.19
N GLY A 49 9.45 10.37 4.63
CA GLY A 49 9.51 9.99 6.03
C GLY A 49 8.20 10.26 6.77
N TYR A 50 7.77 9.33 7.62
CA TYR A 50 6.58 9.48 8.48
C TYR A 50 6.99 10.06 9.83
N ASP A 51 7.13 11.38 9.90
CA ASP A 51 7.53 12.10 11.12
C ASP A 51 7.03 13.54 11.09
N ALA A 52 6.64 14.08 12.25
CA ALA A 52 6.16 15.45 12.39
C ALA A 52 7.15 16.48 11.81
N SER A 53 8.44 16.29 12.00
CA SER A 53 9.46 17.21 11.48
C SER A 53 9.49 17.28 9.95
N ALA A 54 9.16 16.18 9.27
CA ALA A 54 8.99 16.16 7.81
C ALA A 54 7.67 16.83 7.40
N PHE A 55 6.60 16.60 8.17
CA PHE A 55 5.26 17.13 7.88
C PHE A 55 5.15 18.63 8.13
N ASP A 56 5.85 19.17 9.14
CA ASP A 56 5.94 20.61 9.38
C ASP A 56 6.75 21.34 8.31
N GLY A 57 7.60 20.61 7.59
CA GLY A 57 8.48 21.16 6.57
C GLY A 57 7.79 21.46 5.24
N VAL A 58 8.61 21.73 4.23
CA VAL A 58 8.16 21.94 2.85
C VAL A 58 8.00 20.57 2.18
N LEU A 59 6.75 20.16 1.98
CA LEU A 59 6.46 18.91 1.26
C LEU A 59 6.71 19.07 -0.26
N PRO A 60 7.13 18.00 -0.94
CA PRO A 60 7.27 18.01 -2.39
C PRO A 60 5.88 18.10 -3.07
N THR A 61 5.85 18.67 -4.27
CA THR A 61 4.70 18.55 -5.17
C THR A 61 4.77 17.23 -5.95
N ALA A 62 3.68 16.84 -6.61
CA ALA A 62 3.65 15.66 -7.47
C ALA A 62 4.70 15.74 -8.59
N GLU A 63 4.88 16.92 -9.19
CA GLU A 63 5.86 17.18 -10.25
C GLU A 63 7.29 17.03 -9.72
N ARG A 64 7.56 17.51 -8.50
CA ARG A 64 8.88 17.34 -7.86
C ARG A 64 9.18 15.86 -7.58
N VAL A 65 8.21 15.13 -7.03
CA VAL A 65 8.37 13.68 -6.80
C VAL A 65 8.57 12.93 -8.11
N ALA A 66 7.85 13.32 -9.18
CA ALA A 66 8.04 12.77 -10.51
C ALA A 66 9.28 13.35 -11.24
N GLY A 67 10.08 14.19 -10.60
CA GLY A 67 11.30 14.79 -11.13
C GLY A 67 12.53 13.86 -11.11
N PRO A 68 13.72 14.42 -11.43
CA PRO A 68 14.98 13.66 -11.50
C PRO A 68 15.42 13.01 -10.18
N GLU A 69 14.95 13.48 -9.04
CA GLU A 69 15.26 12.86 -7.74
C GLU A 69 14.75 11.41 -7.67
N LEU A 70 13.70 11.06 -8.46
CA LEU A 70 13.14 9.70 -8.54
C LEU A 70 13.86 8.78 -9.55
N ASP A 71 14.80 9.27 -10.34
CA ASP A 71 15.46 8.50 -11.41
C ASP A 71 16.08 7.17 -10.93
N PRO A 72 16.73 7.06 -9.75
CA PRO A 72 17.22 5.78 -9.26
C PRO A 72 16.12 4.71 -9.10
N LEU A 73 14.90 5.13 -8.72
CA LEU A 73 13.76 4.23 -8.58
C LEU A 73 13.14 3.88 -9.95
N ARG A 74 13.08 4.86 -10.89
CA ARG A 74 12.67 4.59 -12.27
C ARG A 74 13.58 3.58 -12.95
N GLU A 75 14.90 3.75 -12.79
CA GLU A 75 15.90 2.83 -13.34
C GLU A 75 15.73 1.42 -12.76
N ALA A 76 15.52 1.30 -11.44
CA ALA A 76 15.28 0.02 -10.78
C ALA A 76 14.00 -0.64 -11.29
N ALA A 77 12.90 0.13 -11.43
CA ALA A 77 11.63 -0.35 -11.97
C ALA A 77 11.76 -0.82 -13.44
N ALA A 78 12.44 -0.03 -14.27
CA ALA A 78 12.66 -0.36 -15.69
C ALA A 78 13.55 -1.61 -15.87
N THR A 79 14.67 -1.68 -15.15
CA THR A 79 15.60 -2.80 -15.24
C THR A 79 14.97 -4.10 -14.72
N GLY A 80 14.18 -4.00 -13.66
CA GLY A 80 13.52 -5.14 -13.03
C GLY A 80 12.17 -5.51 -13.64
N ASP A 81 11.68 -4.77 -14.63
CA ASP A 81 10.35 -4.91 -15.21
C ASP A 81 9.24 -5.02 -14.14
N LEU A 82 9.28 -4.15 -13.12
CA LEU A 82 8.32 -4.14 -12.02
C LEU A 82 7.63 -2.79 -11.85
N VAL A 83 6.41 -2.83 -11.32
CA VAL A 83 5.67 -1.65 -10.86
C VAL A 83 6.01 -1.43 -9.38
N VAL A 84 6.35 -0.19 -9.00
CA VAL A 84 6.55 0.17 -7.59
C VAL A 84 5.43 1.10 -7.14
N VAL A 85 4.77 0.76 -6.04
CA VAL A 85 3.81 1.61 -5.32
C VAL A 85 4.48 2.05 -4.03
N VAL A 86 4.66 3.36 -3.84
CA VAL A 86 5.36 3.89 -2.66
C VAL A 86 4.63 5.10 -2.07
N GLY A 87 4.50 5.13 -0.74
CA GLY A 87 3.86 6.22 -0.02
C GLY A 87 4.71 7.48 0.05
N THR A 88 4.05 8.64 0.00
CA THR A 88 4.67 9.97 0.18
C THR A 88 3.68 10.95 0.79
N ALA A 89 4.18 11.97 1.49
CA ALA A 89 3.40 13.16 1.82
C ALA A 89 3.60 14.20 0.70
N LEU A 90 2.52 14.88 0.28
CA LEU A 90 2.56 15.83 -0.82
C LEU A 90 1.91 17.17 -0.47
N GLN A 91 2.44 18.23 -1.07
CA GLN A 91 1.75 19.49 -1.26
C GLN A 91 0.97 19.44 -2.57
N ARG A 92 -0.35 19.48 -2.49
CA ARG A 92 -1.25 19.79 -3.61
C ARG A 92 -1.41 21.32 -3.70
N ALA A 93 -2.16 21.83 -4.67
CA ALA A 93 -2.33 23.27 -4.87
C ALA A 93 -2.84 23.99 -3.59
N ASP A 94 -3.86 23.45 -2.95
CA ASP A 94 -4.58 24.05 -1.82
C ASP A 94 -4.58 23.19 -0.54
N ARG A 95 -4.06 21.96 -0.60
CA ARG A 95 -4.10 20.99 0.50
C ARG A 95 -2.83 20.13 0.54
N ARG A 96 -2.63 19.46 1.67
CA ARG A 96 -1.59 18.42 1.83
C ARG A 96 -2.25 17.05 1.93
N THR A 97 -1.65 16.05 1.30
CA THR A 97 -2.18 14.69 1.26
C THR A 97 -1.10 13.65 1.54
N LEU A 98 -1.51 12.52 2.12
CA LEU A 98 -0.74 11.28 2.08
C LEU A 98 -1.14 10.54 0.81
N SER A 99 -0.17 10.22 -0.04
CA SER A 99 -0.43 9.79 -1.41
C SER A 99 0.38 8.57 -1.81
N SER A 100 -0.13 7.81 -2.78
CA SER A 100 0.58 6.71 -3.43
C SER A 100 1.20 7.18 -4.74
N VAL A 101 2.51 7.05 -4.85
CA VAL A 101 3.26 7.20 -6.11
C VAL A 101 3.35 5.85 -6.77
N VAL A 102 3.05 5.79 -8.06
CA VAL A 102 3.19 4.59 -8.90
C VAL A 102 4.26 4.83 -9.94
N VAL A 103 5.30 4.01 -9.90
CA VAL A 103 6.40 4.01 -10.88
C VAL A 103 6.28 2.75 -11.73
N ARG A 104 6.15 2.92 -13.05
CA ARG A 104 6.01 1.83 -14.00
C ARG A 104 7.34 1.48 -14.71
N PRO A 105 7.49 0.27 -15.23
CA PRO A 105 8.71 -0.16 -15.96
C PRO A 105 9.06 0.73 -17.14
N GLY A 106 8.07 1.35 -17.79
CA GLY A 106 8.26 2.32 -18.88
C GLY A 106 8.81 3.69 -18.45
N GLY A 107 9.09 3.89 -17.15
CA GLY A 107 9.54 5.17 -16.59
C GLY A 107 8.42 6.16 -16.27
N GLU A 108 7.17 5.81 -16.56
CA GLU A 108 6.01 6.63 -16.20
C GLU A 108 5.88 6.70 -14.67
N VAL A 109 5.63 7.90 -14.16
CA VAL A 109 5.35 8.16 -12.75
C VAL A 109 4.02 8.88 -12.64
N SER A 110 3.14 8.37 -11.80
CA SER A 110 1.86 8.98 -11.48
C SER A 110 1.63 9.00 -9.97
N VAL A 111 0.71 9.88 -9.54
CA VAL A 111 0.26 9.96 -8.15
C VAL A 111 -1.27 9.87 -8.15
N PRO A 112 -1.81 8.66 -8.38
CA PRO A 112 -3.21 8.46 -8.69
C PRO A 112 -4.11 8.42 -7.46
N TYR A 113 -3.57 8.26 -6.25
CA TYR A 113 -4.34 8.05 -5.05
C TYR A 113 -3.88 8.93 -3.89
N ASP A 114 -4.81 9.58 -3.23
CA ASP A 114 -4.67 10.28 -1.96
C ASP A 114 -5.48 9.53 -0.88
N LYS A 115 -4.90 9.33 0.31
CA LYS A 115 -5.53 8.65 1.46
C LYS A 115 -6.91 9.21 1.77
N GLN A 116 -7.94 8.35 1.74
CA GLN A 116 -9.33 8.76 1.96
C GLN A 116 -9.70 8.87 3.44
N HIS A 117 -9.08 8.06 4.31
CA HIS A 117 -9.32 8.09 5.75
C HIS A 117 -8.06 8.57 6.45
N VAL A 118 -8.01 9.87 6.74
CA VAL A 118 -6.92 10.49 7.49
C VAL A 118 -7.10 10.18 8.97
N ASP A 119 -6.06 9.65 9.63
CA ASP A 119 -6.09 9.38 11.07
C ASP A 119 -6.20 10.66 11.88
N HIS A 120 -6.76 10.59 13.09
CA HIS A 120 -6.97 11.76 13.95
C HIS A 120 -5.67 12.56 14.17
N ASP A 121 -4.57 11.88 14.40
CA ASP A 121 -3.27 12.52 14.64
C ASP A 121 -2.67 13.17 13.38
N GLU A 122 -3.10 12.75 12.20
CA GLU A 122 -2.66 13.28 10.90
C GLU A 122 -3.45 14.52 10.45
N LEU A 123 -4.64 14.75 11.01
CA LEU A 123 -5.53 15.87 10.64
C LEU A 123 -4.90 17.25 10.84
N ALA A 124 -3.82 17.33 11.64
CA ALA A 124 -3.05 18.57 11.82
C ALA A 124 -2.33 19.00 10.51
N TRP A 125 -2.03 18.04 9.62
CA TRP A 125 -1.24 18.28 8.41
C TRP A 125 -1.97 17.96 7.10
N PHE A 126 -2.87 16.96 7.12
CA PHE A 126 -3.38 16.36 5.89
C PHE A 126 -4.89 16.45 5.76
N THR A 127 -5.33 16.47 4.51
CA THR A 127 -6.73 16.44 4.11
C THR A 127 -7.00 15.12 3.36
N ALA A 128 -8.21 14.58 3.56
CA ALA A 128 -8.66 13.35 2.89
C ALA A 128 -8.72 13.49 1.36
N GLY A 129 -8.43 12.39 0.68
CA GLY A 129 -8.67 12.23 -0.74
C GLY A 129 -10.16 12.00 -1.04
N ASP A 130 -10.56 12.27 -2.27
CA ASP A 130 -11.98 12.30 -2.68
C ASP A 130 -12.44 11.01 -3.37
N ALA A 131 -11.50 10.14 -3.83
CA ALA A 131 -11.82 8.97 -4.64
C ALA A 131 -10.92 7.77 -4.33
N GLY A 132 -11.49 6.56 -4.42
CA GLY A 132 -10.73 5.32 -4.47
C GLY A 132 -9.97 5.20 -5.80
N CYS A 133 -8.95 4.36 -5.82
CA CYS A 133 -8.15 4.12 -7.01
C CYS A 133 -7.69 2.67 -7.10
N SER A 134 -7.70 2.14 -8.31
CA SER A 134 -7.05 0.88 -8.68
C SER A 134 -6.04 1.08 -9.78
N ILE A 135 -5.07 0.18 -9.87
CA ILE A 135 -4.11 0.08 -10.97
C ILE A 135 -4.20 -1.29 -11.62
N THR A 136 -4.03 -1.34 -12.93
CA THR A 136 -3.94 -2.61 -13.66
C THR A 136 -2.48 -2.97 -13.95
N VAL A 137 -2.07 -4.18 -13.60
CA VAL A 137 -0.75 -4.74 -13.92
C VAL A 137 -0.95 -6.13 -14.50
N ASP A 138 -0.42 -6.37 -15.70
CA ASP A 138 -0.52 -7.64 -16.43
C ASP A 138 -1.97 -8.18 -16.53
N GLY A 139 -2.95 -7.27 -16.63
CA GLY A 139 -4.38 -7.59 -16.70
C GLY A 139 -5.04 -7.88 -15.35
N VAL A 140 -4.32 -7.71 -14.23
CA VAL A 140 -4.84 -7.88 -12.87
C VAL A 140 -5.14 -6.50 -12.27
N GLU A 141 -6.36 -6.30 -11.78
CA GLU A 141 -6.79 -5.09 -11.10
C GLU A 141 -6.40 -5.13 -9.62
N LEU A 142 -5.75 -4.07 -9.12
CA LEU A 142 -5.22 -3.95 -7.78
C LEU A 142 -5.65 -2.62 -7.14
N GLY A 143 -6.49 -2.69 -6.09
CA GLY A 143 -6.94 -1.50 -5.35
C GLY A 143 -5.84 -0.90 -4.49
N LEU A 144 -5.71 0.42 -4.49
CA LEU A 144 -4.75 1.15 -3.65
C LEU A 144 -5.38 1.55 -2.32
N SER A 145 -4.57 1.54 -1.27
CA SER A 145 -4.96 2.04 0.06
C SER A 145 -3.74 2.54 0.84
N ILE A 146 -4.00 3.37 1.83
CA ILE A 146 -2.96 3.86 2.75
C ILE A 146 -3.44 3.67 4.18
N CYS A 147 -2.75 2.80 4.93
CA CYS A 147 -2.80 2.60 6.38
C CYS A 147 -4.23 2.54 6.96
N TYR A 148 -4.73 3.68 7.45
CA TYR A 148 -6.04 3.79 8.09
C TYR A 148 -7.21 3.41 7.17
N ASP A 149 -7.07 3.55 5.85
CA ASP A 149 -8.06 3.03 4.87
C ASP A 149 -8.34 1.54 5.08
N GLY A 150 -7.30 0.76 5.39
CA GLY A 150 -7.41 -0.68 5.64
C GLY A 150 -8.22 -1.04 6.89
N CYS A 151 -8.47 -0.09 7.80
CA CYS A 151 -9.33 -0.29 8.97
C CYS A 151 -10.82 -0.29 8.62
N PHE A 152 -11.20 0.26 7.46
CA PHE A 152 -12.58 0.39 7.00
C PHE A 152 -12.94 -0.74 6.02
N PRO A 153 -13.89 -1.64 6.41
CA PRO A 153 -14.34 -2.72 5.52
C PRO A 153 -14.86 -2.19 4.19
N GLU A 154 -15.52 -1.04 4.22
CA GLU A 154 -16.15 -0.40 3.07
C GLU A 154 -15.13 -0.02 2.00
N HIS A 155 -13.94 0.43 2.40
CA HIS A 155 -12.88 0.84 1.48
C HIS A 155 -12.36 -0.35 0.66
N ALA A 156 -12.02 -1.44 1.34
CA ALA A 156 -11.57 -2.67 0.67
C ALA A 156 -12.71 -3.31 -0.15
N ARG A 157 -13.96 -3.23 0.35
CA ARG A 157 -15.14 -3.71 -0.36
C ARG A 157 -15.36 -2.96 -1.67
N ALA A 158 -15.25 -1.63 -1.67
CA ALA A 158 -15.41 -0.82 -2.86
C ALA A 158 -14.41 -1.23 -3.96
N ALA A 159 -13.13 -1.44 -3.61
CA ALA A 159 -12.13 -1.92 -4.56
C ALA A 159 -12.48 -3.32 -5.12
N SER A 160 -12.97 -4.23 -4.25
CA SER A 160 -13.38 -5.57 -4.65
C SER A 160 -14.61 -5.57 -5.55
N ASP A 161 -15.61 -4.73 -5.26
CA ASP A 161 -16.83 -4.59 -6.06
C ASP A 161 -16.54 -3.96 -7.44
N ASP A 162 -15.46 -3.16 -7.53
CA ASP A 162 -14.96 -2.56 -8.78
C ASP A 162 -14.02 -3.51 -9.58
N GLY A 163 -13.83 -4.74 -9.08
CA GLY A 163 -13.12 -5.79 -9.82
C GLY A 163 -11.71 -6.12 -9.35
N ALA A 164 -11.22 -5.49 -8.29
CA ALA A 164 -9.89 -5.78 -7.77
C ALA A 164 -9.74 -7.24 -7.30
N LEU A 165 -8.61 -7.84 -7.67
CA LEU A 165 -8.19 -9.17 -7.22
C LEU A 165 -7.13 -9.10 -6.13
N GLY A 166 -6.61 -7.90 -5.85
CA GLY A 166 -5.68 -7.60 -4.78
C GLY A 166 -5.89 -6.20 -4.22
N TYR A 167 -5.45 -6.00 -2.97
CA TYR A 167 -5.55 -4.74 -2.24
C TYR A 167 -4.17 -4.38 -1.69
N LEU A 168 -3.60 -3.30 -2.19
CA LEU A 168 -2.25 -2.86 -1.90
C LEU A 168 -2.27 -1.77 -0.83
N SER A 169 -1.73 -2.04 0.35
CA SER A 169 -1.73 -1.10 1.46
C SER A 169 -0.31 -0.70 1.88
N SER A 170 0.00 0.57 1.70
CA SER A 170 1.17 1.24 2.29
C SER A 170 0.81 1.73 3.69
N ALA A 171 1.59 1.37 4.73
CA ALA A 171 1.19 1.65 6.10
C ALA A 171 2.35 2.03 7.03
N ALA A 172 2.01 2.60 8.20
CA ALA A 172 2.91 2.89 9.30
C ALA A 172 2.22 2.56 10.62
N TYR A 173 2.67 1.51 11.31
CA TYR A 173 2.12 1.07 12.59
C TYR A 173 3.13 1.26 13.71
N PHE A 174 2.65 1.80 14.84
CA PHE A 174 3.43 2.06 16.04
C PHE A 174 3.45 0.87 17.01
N PRO A 175 4.42 0.82 17.95
CA PRO A 175 4.43 -0.16 19.03
C PRO A 175 3.08 -0.28 19.74
N GLY A 176 2.64 -1.52 20.01
CA GLY A 176 1.32 -1.83 20.55
C GLY A 176 0.21 -2.01 19.49
N GLY A 177 0.48 -1.67 18.21
CA GLY A 177 -0.48 -1.80 17.11
C GLY A 177 -0.51 -3.16 16.42
N ALA A 178 0.43 -4.08 16.74
CA ALA A 178 0.60 -5.34 16.00
C ALA A 178 -0.67 -6.18 15.90
N HIS A 179 -1.40 -6.34 17.01
CA HIS A 179 -2.64 -7.13 17.00
C HIS A 179 -3.69 -6.59 16.02
N ARG A 180 -3.90 -5.26 16.02
CA ARG A 180 -4.87 -4.63 15.10
C ARG A 180 -4.42 -4.73 13.65
N ARG A 181 -3.12 -4.46 13.39
CA ARG A 181 -2.52 -4.62 12.07
C ARG A 181 -2.79 -6.02 11.51
N ASP A 182 -2.46 -7.05 12.26
CA ASP A 182 -2.57 -8.44 11.82
C ASP A 182 -4.02 -8.86 11.59
N LEU A 183 -4.95 -8.33 12.39
CA LEU A 183 -6.37 -8.61 12.27
C LEU A 183 -7.00 -7.91 11.06
N TYR A 184 -6.75 -6.61 10.88
CA TYR A 184 -7.43 -5.83 9.84
C TYR A 184 -7.12 -6.36 8.44
N TYR A 185 -5.86 -6.54 8.08
CA TYR A 185 -5.50 -6.93 6.71
C TYR A 185 -5.88 -8.37 6.38
N ALA A 186 -5.81 -9.28 7.35
CA ALA A 186 -6.34 -10.63 7.20
C ALA A 186 -7.87 -10.61 7.00
N ALA A 187 -8.60 -9.78 7.77
CA ALA A 187 -10.05 -9.62 7.61
C ALA A 187 -10.41 -9.05 6.23
N ARG A 188 -9.69 -8.01 5.75
CA ARG A 188 -9.93 -7.46 4.39
C ARG A 188 -9.78 -8.53 3.33
N ALA A 189 -8.78 -9.42 3.45
CA ALA A 189 -8.59 -10.53 2.51
C ALA A 189 -9.77 -11.51 2.52
N VAL A 190 -10.18 -11.98 3.69
CA VAL A 190 -11.28 -12.94 3.85
C VAL A 190 -12.62 -12.37 3.36
N GLU A 191 -12.98 -11.15 3.80
CA GLU A 191 -14.27 -10.52 3.51
C GLU A 191 -14.50 -10.28 2.01
N ASN A 192 -13.40 -10.12 1.25
CA ASN A 192 -13.44 -9.82 -0.17
C ASN A 192 -12.96 -10.97 -1.05
N SER A 193 -12.48 -12.06 -0.43
CA SER A 193 -11.88 -13.20 -1.11
C SER A 193 -10.87 -12.75 -2.17
N PHE A 194 -9.93 -11.88 -1.77
CA PHE A 194 -8.86 -11.35 -2.64
C PHE A 194 -7.52 -11.32 -1.88
N TYR A 195 -6.43 -11.09 -2.59
CA TYR A 195 -5.11 -10.95 -1.95
C TYR A 195 -4.96 -9.59 -1.28
N VAL A 196 -4.21 -9.54 -0.17
CA VAL A 196 -3.86 -8.28 0.48
C VAL A 196 -2.35 -8.19 0.66
N VAL A 197 -1.77 -7.12 0.13
CA VAL A 197 -0.37 -6.73 0.37
C VAL A 197 -0.36 -5.64 1.43
N PHE A 198 0.23 -5.93 2.56
CA PHE A 198 0.50 -4.97 3.62
C PHE A 198 1.99 -4.64 3.65
N SER A 199 2.35 -3.39 3.42
CA SER A 199 3.72 -2.89 3.50
C SER A 199 3.83 -1.87 4.63
N GLY A 200 4.48 -2.26 5.73
CA GLY A 200 4.60 -1.47 6.96
C GLY A 200 5.97 -0.80 7.10
N LEU A 201 6.00 0.47 7.49
CA LEU A 201 7.25 1.13 7.89
C LEU A 201 7.85 0.39 9.10
N THR A 202 9.18 0.23 9.13
CA THR A 202 9.89 -0.44 10.22
C THR A 202 11.02 0.39 10.77
N GLY A 203 11.51 0.03 11.96
CA GLY A 203 12.62 0.69 12.62
C GLY A 203 12.30 2.12 13.04
N ARG A 204 13.18 3.05 12.76
CA ARG A 204 13.02 4.45 13.18
C ARG A 204 12.79 5.38 12.00
N CYS A 205 11.93 6.39 12.23
CA CYS A 205 11.85 7.57 11.39
C CYS A 205 11.71 8.78 12.31
N GLY A 206 12.76 9.61 12.39
CA GLY A 206 12.80 10.74 13.31
C GLY A 206 12.65 10.33 14.78
N GLY A 207 11.68 10.93 15.46
CA GLY A 207 11.34 10.64 16.85
C GLY A 207 10.52 9.35 17.04
N SER A 208 9.95 8.79 16.00
CA SER A 208 9.01 7.67 16.05
C SER A 208 9.68 6.33 15.76
N SER A 209 9.08 5.23 16.30
CA SER A 209 9.46 3.86 16.02
C SER A 209 8.29 3.12 15.39
N PHE A 210 8.58 2.23 14.45
CA PHE A 210 7.60 1.48 13.65
C PHE A 210 7.88 -0.02 13.70
N ILE A 211 6.82 -0.81 13.64
CA ILE A 211 6.85 -2.25 13.95
C ILE A 211 6.87 -3.16 12.72
N GLY A 212 7.01 -2.62 11.51
CA GLY A 212 7.09 -3.41 10.27
C GLY A 212 5.96 -4.44 10.16
N GLY A 213 6.37 -5.71 9.99
CA GLY A 213 5.45 -6.84 9.87
C GLY A 213 4.75 -6.91 8.52
N SER A 214 5.42 -6.42 7.47
CA SER A 214 4.93 -6.50 6.10
C SER A 214 4.57 -7.93 5.74
N ALA A 215 3.44 -8.10 5.05
CA ALA A 215 2.88 -9.41 4.77
C ALA A 215 2.06 -9.43 3.49
N ILE A 216 1.89 -10.64 2.92
CA ILE A 216 0.95 -10.90 1.84
C ILE A 216 -0.03 -11.94 2.34
N HIS A 217 -1.33 -11.62 2.30
CA HIS A 217 -2.40 -12.54 2.70
C HIS A 217 -3.09 -13.12 1.47
N ASP A 218 -3.39 -14.41 1.53
CA ASP A 218 -4.21 -15.10 0.53
C ASP A 218 -5.70 -14.73 0.66
N PRO A 219 -6.57 -15.14 -0.28
CA PRO A 219 -8.01 -14.86 -0.23
C PRO A 219 -8.76 -15.46 0.97
N GLU A 220 -8.13 -16.33 1.75
CA GLU A 220 -8.65 -16.86 3.02
C GLU A 220 -8.04 -16.17 4.25
N GLY A 221 -7.27 -15.09 4.05
CA GLY A 221 -6.68 -14.28 5.12
C GLY A 221 -5.42 -14.88 5.75
N ARG A 222 -4.89 -15.98 5.20
CA ARG A 222 -3.66 -16.58 5.72
C ARG A 222 -2.45 -15.83 5.17
N PRO A 223 -1.43 -15.54 5.99
CA PRO A 223 -0.21 -14.96 5.49
C PRO A 223 0.56 -16.00 4.63
N LEU A 224 0.84 -15.66 3.37
CA LEU A 224 1.75 -16.43 2.53
C LEU A 224 3.20 -16.23 2.99
N GLU A 225 3.57 -14.98 3.24
CA GLU A 225 4.83 -14.59 3.88
C GLU A 225 4.57 -13.38 4.79
N ARG A 226 5.22 -13.34 5.95
CA ARG A 226 5.21 -12.21 6.89
C ARG A 226 6.61 -11.97 7.41
N LEU A 227 7.02 -10.71 7.41
CA LEU A 227 8.29 -10.25 8.00
C LEU A 227 8.14 -9.97 9.50
N GLY A 228 9.28 -9.96 10.21
CA GLY A 228 9.41 -9.37 11.53
C GLY A 228 9.58 -7.85 11.46
N GLU A 229 10.46 -7.32 12.31
CA GLU A 229 10.79 -5.88 12.35
C GLU A 229 12.00 -5.51 11.49
N GLU A 230 12.76 -6.48 10.99
CA GLU A 230 13.96 -6.26 10.18
C GLU A 230 13.60 -5.80 8.77
N GLU A 231 14.52 -5.05 8.14
CA GLU A 231 14.38 -4.68 6.73
C GLU A 231 14.24 -5.91 5.83
N GLY A 232 13.27 -5.89 4.92
CA GLY A 232 13.04 -7.04 4.06
C GLY A 232 11.95 -6.83 3.02
N ILE A 233 11.65 -7.92 2.29
CA ILE A 233 10.57 -7.98 1.30
C ILE A 233 9.87 -9.32 1.50
N ALA A 234 8.60 -9.31 1.90
CA ALA A 234 7.73 -10.48 1.82
C ALA A 234 7.25 -10.64 0.38
N VAL A 235 7.20 -11.88 -0.12
CA VAL A 235 6.81 -12.18 -1.51
C VAL A 235 5.71 -13.23 -1.52
N GLY A 236 4.71 -13.06 -2.39
CA GLY A 236 3.63 -14.02 -2.58
C GLY A 236 3.03 -13.89 -3.97
N GLU A 237 2.54 -15.00 -4.49
CA GLU A 237 1.92 -15.06 -5.82
C GLU A 237 0.41 -14.83 -5.72
N LEU A 238 -0.10 -13.85 -6.46
CA LEU A 238 -1.53 -13.66 -6.72
C LEU A 238 -1.92 -14.50 -7.92
N ASP A 239 -2.75 -15.51 -7.69
CA ASP A 239 -3.37 -16.33 -8.73
C ASP A 239 -4.86 -15.96 -8.87
N PRO A 240 -5.31 -15.38 -10.01
CA PRO A 240 -6.71 -15.08 -10.26
C PRO A 240 -7.64 -16.30 -10.15
N GLY A 241 -7.13 -17.49 -10.46
CA GLY A 241 -7.89 -18.73 -10.35
C GLY A 241 -8.20 -19.08 -8.88
N VAL A 242 -7.26 -18.82 -7.97
CA VAL A 242 -7.47 -18.98 -6.52
C VAL A 242 -8.55 -18.03 -6.03
N VAL A 243 -8.53 -16.74 -6.46
CA VAL A 243 -9.57 -15.77 -6.13
C VAL A 243 -10.94 -16.25 -6.60
N ALA A 244 -11.04 -16.67 -7.86
CA ALA A 244 -12.30 -17.17 -8.43
C ALA A 244 -12.84 -18.39 -7.67
N ALA A 245 -11.99 -19.40 -7.43
CA ALA A 245 -12.36 -20.59 -6.68
C ALA A 245 -12.78 -20.30 -5.23
N THR A 246 -12.11 -19.32 -4.58
CA THR A 246 -12.45 -18.92 -3.22
C THR A 246 -13.80 -18.20 -3.17
N ARG A 247 -14.06 -17.26 -4.11
CA ARG A 247 -15.35 -16.56 -4.22
C ARG A 247 -16.51 -17.52 -4.52
N GLU A 248 -16.28 -18.55 -5.31
CA GLU A 248 -17.30 -19.59 -5.58
C GLU A 248 -17.59 -20.42 -4.32
N ARG A 249 -16.56 -20.82 -3.58
CA ARG A 249 -16.69 -21.66 -2.36
C ARG A 249 -17.35 -20.91 -1.21
N HIS A 250 -16.91 -19.68 -0.93
CA HIS A 250 -17.35 -18.91 0.24
C HIS A 250 -18.53 -17.97 -0.03
N ARG A 251 -18.84 -17.69 -1.26
CA ARG A 251 -19.98 -16.90 -1.74
C ARG A 251 -20.25 -15.53 -1.07
N MET A 252 -19.50 -15.13 -0.06
CA MET A 252 -19.70 -13.86 0.67
C MET A 252 -19.66 -12.64 -0.26
N HIS A 253 -18.79 -12.67 -1.27
CA HIS A 253 -18.71 -11.64 -2.29
C HIS A 253 -19.98 -11.59 -3.16
N HIS A 254 -20.54 -12.74 -3.52
CA HIS A 254 -21.76 -12.86 -4.32
C HIS A 254 -23.02 -12.53 -3.49
N ASP A 255 -23.09 -13.01 -2.24
CA ASP A 255 -24.28 -12.94 -1.40
C ASP A 255 -24.38 -11.60 -0.62
N HIS A 256 -23.37 -10.75 -0.76
CA HIS A 256 -23.31 -9.43 -0.16
C HIS A 256 -24.52 -8.57 -0.58
N ARG A 257 -25.18 -7.95 0.41
CA ARG A 257 -26.31 -7.03 0.17
C ARG A 257 -25.84 -5.59 0.23
N ARG A 258 -26.04 -4.82 -0.84
CA ARG A 258 -25.69 -3.39 -0.91
C ARG A 258 -26.52 -2.52 0.07
N SER A 259 -27.70 -2.99 0.47
CA SER A 259 -28.51 -2.34 1.49
C SER A 259 -29.03 -3.39 2.46
N LEU A 260 -28.91 -3.13 3.75
CA LEU A 260 -29.43 -3.96 4.84
C LEU A 260 -30.82 -3.52 5.32
N GLY A 261 -31.38 -2.44 4.72
CA GLY A 261 -32.64 -1.83 5.15
C GLY A 261 -32.52 -1.11 6.50
N ASP A 262 -33.66 -0.68 7.02
CA ASP A 262 -33.74 0.02 8.31
C ASP A 262 -33.47 -0.94 9.47
N ARG A 263 -32.83 -0.43 10.52
CA ARG A 263 -32.64 -1.17 11.77
C ARG A 263 -33.85 -0.97 12.69
N VAL A 264 -34.51 -2.06 13.08
CA VAL A 264 -35.58 -2.06 14.07
C VAL A 264 -35.00 -2.20 15.47
N ARG A 265 -35.49 -1.42 16.42
CA ARG A 265 -35.21 -1.59 17.85
C ARG A 265 -36.47 -2.22 18.48
N ALA A 266 -36.33 -3.40 19.04
CA ALA A 266 -37.39 -4.10 19.76
C ALA A 266 -37.24 -3.91 21.28
#